data_aee6d3e74c3858171d5bc27bb35ef360
#
_entry.id   aee6d3e74c3858171d5bc27bb35ef360
#
_cell.length_a   1.000
_cell.length_b   1.000
_cell.length_c   1.000
_cell.angle_alpha   90.00
_cell.angle_beta   90.00
_cell.angle_gamma   90.00
#
_symmetry.space_group_name_H-M   'P 1'
#
loop_
_entity.id
_entity.type
_entity.pdbx_description
1 polymer ?
#
loop_
_entity_poly.entity_id
_entity_poly.type
_entity_poly.pdbx_seq_one_letter_code
_entity_poly.pdbx_strand_id
1 'polypeptide(L)'
;MQLNLKNHRANIFEKNPFDVNKTSIIFVPGAGMDHRIISMFDLEDLYDEFNILGIDLPGHGYTSGPIVDSIRDHTNFCIDVFSEIGISKPIVIGHSWGGLVALDLASEFENEMTICMNIAYPFLVGDMLLDFAKGNLDQAVEFLMKYGIYKFPKTEIKTKGFGTMGSG
;
A
#
# COMPACT_ATOMS: atom_id res chain seq x y z
N MET A 1 1.91 -3.00 -13.92
CA MET A 1 3.28 -2.94 -14.54
C MET A 1 4.34 -3.42 -13.58
N GLN A 2 5.54 -3.74 -14.09
CA GLN A 2 6.69 -4.05 -13.25
C GLN A 2 7.87 -3.16 -13.64
N LEU A 3 8.54 -2.58 -12.63
CA LEU A 3 9.66 -1.65 -12.81
C LEU A 3 10.93 -2.21 -12.18
N ASN A 4 12.05 -2.07 -12.88
CA ASN A 4 13.35 -2.43 -12.33
C ASN A 4 13.97 -1.17 -11.70
N LEU A 5 13.87 -1.05 -10.39
CA LEU A 5 14.56 -0.04 -9.60
C LEU A 5 15.95 -0.55 -9.19
N LYS A 6 16.78 0.32 -8.62
CA LYS A 6 18.17 -0.02 -8.26
C LYS A 6 18.29 -1.30 -7.41
N ASN A 7 17.40 -1.46 -6.41
CA ASN A 7 17.45 -2.57 -5.45
C ASN A 7 16.20 -3.45 -5.46
N HIS A 8 15.16 -3.06 -6.19
CA HIS A 8 13.87 -3.73 -6.17
C HIS A 8 13.33 -3.93 -7.60
N ARG A 9 12.56 -4.98 -7.76
CA ARG A 9 11.63 -5.09 -8.88
C ARG A 9 10.25 -4.76 -8.34
N ALA A 10 9.84 -3.50 -8.53
CA ALA A 10 8.57 -2.98 -8.03
C ALA A 10 7.39 -3.53 -8.84
N ASN A 11 6.34 -3.95 -8.16
CA ASN A 11 5.06 -4.29 -8.78
C ASN A 11 4.04 -3.18 -8.54
N ILE A 12 3.48 -2.66 -9.62
CA ILE A 12 2.44 -1.65 -9.59
C ILE A 12 1.23 -2.19 -10.35
N PHE A 13 0.10 -2.27 -9.68
CA PHE A 13 -1.17 -2.55 -10.31
C PHE A 13 -1.67 -1.33 -11.06
N GLU A 14 -2.15 -1.54 -12.27
CA GLU A 14 -2.87 -0.57 -13.09
C GLU A 14 -4.02 -1.31 -13.80
N LYS A 15 -5.21 -0.72 -13.82
CA LYS A 15 -6.34 -1.28 -14.57
C LYS A 15 -6.25 -0.88 -16.03
N ASN A 16 -5.97 0.40 -16.29
CA ASN A 16 -5.79 0.96 -17.63
C ASN A 16 -4.32 1.33 -17.84
N PRO A 17 -3.82 1.32 -19.08
CA PRO A 17 -2.47 1.79 -19.38
C PRO A 17 -2.24 3.20 -18.81
N PHE A 18 -1.07 3.40 -18.19
CA PHE A 18 -0.69 4.68 -17.60
C PHE A 18 -0.64 5.79 -18.66
N ASP A 19 -1.27 6.92 -18.37
CA ASP A 19 -1.26 8.13 -19.20
C ASP A 19 -0.61 9.28 -18.42
N VAL A 20 0.53 9.76 -18.89
CA VAL A 20 1.30 10.85 -18.26
C VAL A 20 0.51 12.17 -18.16
N ASN A 21 -0.54 12.34 -18.97
CA ASN A 21 -1.39 13.55 -18.95
C ASN A 21 -2.51 13.50 -17.91
N LYS A 22 -2.73 12.35 -17.27
CA LYS A 22 -3.75 12.19 -16.23
C LYS A 22 -3.13 12.31 -14.84
N THR A 23 -3.85 12.93 -13.92
CA THR A 23 -3.50 12.89 -12.49
C THR A 23 -3.54 11.44 -11.99
N SER A 24 -2.56 11.07 -11.17
CA SER A 24 -2.46 9.71 -10.62
C SER A 24 -3.03 9.65 -9.21
N ILE A 25 -3.91 8.68 -8.95
CA ILE A 25 -4.37 8.27 -7.63
C ILE A 25 -3.57 7.03 -7.25
N ILE A 26 -2.80 7.14 -6.17
CA ILE A 26 -1.88 6.09 -5.72
C ILE A 26 -2.37 5.49 -4.42
N PHE A 27 -2.62 4.18 -4.40
CA PHE A 27 -2.95 3.43 -3.20
C PHE A 27 -1.70 2.81 -2.59
N VAL A 28 -1.43 3.17 -1.33
CA VAL A 28 -0.35 2.61 -0.51
C VAL A 28 -0.96 1.72 0.56
N PRO A 29 -0.73 0.39 0.51
CA PRO A 29 -1.38 -0.58 1.38
C PRO A 29 -0.83 -0.57 2.81
N GLY A 30 -1.59 -1.12 3.73
CA GLY A 30 -1.17 -1.38 5.10
C GLY A 30 -0.23 -2.59 5.22
N ALA A 31 0.29 -2.81 6.43
CA ALA A 31 1.14 -3.97 6.73
C ALA A 31 0.41 -5.29 6.39
N GLY A 32 1.09 -6.19 5.69
CA GLY A 32 0.55 -7.47 5.23
C GLY A 32 -0.47 -7.38 4.08
N MET A 33 -0.69 -6.20 3.53
CA MET A 33 -1.59 -5.95 2.39
C MET A 33 -0.80 -5.67 1.11
N ASP A 34 -1.48 -5.66 -0.04
CA ASP A 34 -0.90 -5.36 -1.33
C ASP A 34 -1.86 -4.52 -2.20
N HIS A 35 -1.52 -4.31 -3.47
CA HIS A 35 -2.31 -3.54 -4.44
C HIS A 35 -3.79 -3.94 -4.51
N ARG A 36 -4.17 -5.15 -4.07
CA ARG A 36 -5.57 -5.62 -4.06
C ARG A 36 -6.48 -4.80 -3.15
N ILE A 37 -5.92 -3.95 -2.28
CA ILE A 37 -6.70 -2.98 -1.49
C ILE A 37 -7.59 -2.11 -2.39
N ILE A 38 -7.17 -1.81 -3.61
CA ILE A 38 -7.97 -1.05 -4.59
C ILE A 38 -9.34 -1.67 -4.81
N SER A 39 -9.44 -3.01 -4.79
CA SER A 39 -10.70 -3.71 -5.01
C SER A 39 -11.74 -3.54 -3.89
N MET A 40 -11.36 -2.89 -2.79
CA MET A 40 -12.28 -2.54 -1.70
C MET A 40 -13.07 -1.25 -1.98
N PHE A 41 -12.73 -0.53 -3.04
CA PHE A 41 -13.34 0.73 -3.43
C PHE A 41 -14.08 0.59 -4.75
N ASP A 42 -15.19 1.29 -4.87
CA ASP A 42 -15.87 1.47 -6.14
C ASP A 42 -15.23 2.67 -6.86
N LEU A 43 -14.45 2.40 -7.88
CA LEU A 43 -13.64 3.38 -8.60
C LEU A 43 -13.95 3.40 -10.09
N GLU A 44 -15.02 2.72 -10.54
CA GLU A 44 -15.30 2.56 -11.97
C GLU A 44 -15.38 3.90 -12.71
N ASP A 45 -16.06 4.89 -12.12
CA ASP A 45 -16.24 6.21 -12.72
C ASP A 45 -14.94 7.05 -12.78
N LEU A 46 -13.90 6.65 -12.05
CA LEU A 46 -12.65 7.41 -11.98
C LEU A 46 -11.58 6.96 -13.00
N TYR A 47 -11.71 5.76 -13.57
CA TYR A 47 -10.69 5.22 -14.48
C TYR A 47 -10.56 6.00 -15.80
N ASP A 48 -11.60 6.72 -16.20
CA ASP A 48 -11.54 7.53 -17.42
C ASP A 48 -10.79 8.84 -17.21
N GLU A 49 -10.80 9.39 -15.98
CA GLU A 49 -10.21 10.68 -15.66
C GLU A 49 -8.82 10.57 -15.01
N PHE A 50 -8.55 9.48 -14.27
CA PHE A 50 -7.35 9.30 -13.46
C PHE A 50 -6.59 8.04 -13.83
N ASN A 51 -5.26 8.07 -13.63
CA ASN A 51 -4.49 6.83 -13.46
C ASN A 51 -4.78 6.32 -12.05
N ILE A 52 -5.27 5.10 -11.91
CA ILE A 52 -5.48 4.47 -10.60
C ILE A 52 -4.45 3.36 -10.44
N LEU A 53 -3.52 3.55 -9.50
CA LEU A 53 -2.38 2.68 -9.30
C LEU A 53 -2.34 2.16 -7.88
N GLY A 54 -1.98 0.89 -7.72
CA GLY A 54 -1.69 0.28 -6.43
C GLY A 54 -0.24 -0.16 -6.37
N ILE A 55 0.49 0.27 -5.35
CA ILE A 55 1.89 -0.07 -5.18
C ILE A 55 2.00 -1.24 -4.20
N ASP A 56 2.72 -2.29 -4.61
CA ASP A 56 3.20 -3.28 -3.66
C ASP A 56 4.50 -2.77 -3.02
N LEU A 57 4.46 -2.53 -1.71
CA LEU A 57 5.63 -2.07 -0.97
C LEU A 57 6.72 -3.17 -0.89
N PRO A 58 8.00 -2.84 -0.61
CA PRO A 58 9.03 -3.83 -0.32
C PRO A 58 8.59 -4.84 0.75
N GLY A 59 8.75 -6.13 0.47
CA GLY A 59 8.26 -7.21 1.35
C GLY A 59 6.77 -7.52 1.24
N HIS A 60 6.04 -6.90 0.30
CA HIS A 60 4.60 -7.09 0.10
C HIS A 60 4.28 -7.46 -1.35
N GLY A 61 3.19 -8.19 -1.54
CA GLY A 61 2.66 -8.54 -2.86
C GLY A 61 3.68 -9.20 -3.78
N TYR A 62 3.88 -8.62 -4.96
CA TYR A 62 4.81 -9.12 -5.97
C TYR A 62 6.07 -8.25 -6.11
N THR A 63 6.27 -7.26 -5.25
CA THR A 63 7.53 -6.51 -5.22
C THR A 63 8.63 -7.39 -4.63
N SER A 64 9.72 -7.57 -5.37
CA SER A 64 10.87 -8.36 -4.94
C SER A 64 12.09 -7.47 -4.69
N GLY A 65 13.03 -7.97 -3.90
CA GLY A 65 14.23 -7.26 -3.45
C GLY A 65 14.33 -7.26 -1.92
N PRO A 66 15.24 -6.48 -1.34
CA PRO A 66 15.41 -6.40 0.10
C PRO A 66 14.14 -5.93 0.82
N ILE A 67 13.87 -6.54 1.97
CA ILE A 67 12.85 -6.05 2.89
C ILE A 67 13.41 -4.81 3.58
N VAL A 68 12.55 -3.80 3.73
CA VAL A 68 12.84 -2.58 4.47
C VAL A 68 11.89 -2.46 5.66
N ASP A 69 12.35 -1.85 6.76
CA ASP A 69 11.64 -1.84 8.04
C ASP A 69 11.29 -0.42 8.54
N SER A 70 11.72 0.61 7.82
CA SER A 70 11.41 2.00 8.19
C SER A 70 10.36 2.62 7.26
N ILE A 71 9.57 3.57 7.81
CA ILE A 71 8.64 4.39 7.01
C ILE A 71 9.42 5.13 5.93
N ARG A 72 10.57 5.72 6.27
CA ARG A 72 11.41 6.49 5.35
C ARG A 72 11.88 5.66 4.16
N ASP A 73 12.24 4.41 4.34
CA ASP A 73 12.68 3.55 3.24
C ASP A 73 11.53 3.19 2.31
N HIS A 74 10.33 2.97 2.86
CA HIS A 74 9.12 2.79 2.04
C HIS A 74 8.75 4.05 1.27
N THR A 75 8.92 5.23 1.89
CA THR A 75 8.74 6.53 1.24
C THR A 75 9.71 6.71 0.08
N ASN A 76 10.99 6.45 0.30
CA ASN A 76 12.01 6.52 -0.74
C ASN A 76 11.70 5.56 -1.90
N PHE A 77 11.25 4.34 -1.60
CA PHE A 77 10.81 3.41 -2.61
C PHE A 77 9.64 3.95 -3.45
N CYS A 78 8.64 4.58 -2.82
CA CYS A 78 7.53 5.22 -3.55
C CYS A 78 8.03 6.36 -4.45
N ILE A 79 8.96 7.19 -3.97
CA ILE A 79 9.57 8.28 -4.75
C ILE A 79 10.33 7.72 -5.96
N ASP A 80 11.08 6.64 -5.78
CA ASP A 80 11.77 5.97 -6.89
C ASP A 80 10.77 5.46 -7.95
N VAL A 81 9.65 4.85 -7.51
CA VAL A 81 8.55 4.43 -8.40
C VAL A 81 7.98 5.62 -9.16
N PHE A 82 7.66 6.72 -8.46
CA PHE A 82 7.07 7.91 -9.09
C PHE A 82 8.01 8.52 -10.13
N SER A 83 9.28 8.60 -9.79
CA SER A 83 10.33 9.13 -10.67
C SER A 83 10.48 8.29 -11.94
N GLU A 84 10.46 6.96 -11.80
CA GLU A 84 10.62 6.02 -12.93
C GLU A 84 9.42 6.07 -13.90
N ILE A 85 8.20 6.26 -13.38
CA ILE A 85 6.98 6.33 -14.21
C ILE A 85 6.73 7.74 -14.74
N GLY A 86 7.33 8.76 -14.12
CA GLY A 86 7.07 10.17 -14.44
C GLY A 86 5.81 10.73 -13.77
N ILE A 87 5.47 10.22 -12.59
CA ILE A 87 4.36 10.75 -11.77
C ILE A 87 4.80 12.06 -11.13
N SER A 88 3.97 13.09 -11.32
CA SER A 88 4.10 14.38 -10.63
C SER A 88 2.80 14.72 -9.91
N LYS A 89 2.87 15.29 -8.70
CA LYS A 89 1.74 15.74 -7.89
C LYS A 89 0.60 14.71 -7.78
N PRO A 90 0.86 13.48 -7.32
CA PRO A 90 -0.19 12.48 -7.18
C PRO A 90 -1.18 12.82 -6.06
N ILE A 91 -2.38 12.22 -6.14
CA ILE A 91 -3.25 12.01 -4.98
C ILE A 91 -2.80 10.70 -4.34
N VAL A 92 -2.33 10.74 -3.09
CA VAL A 92 -1.85 9.55 -2.39
C VAL A 92 -2.86 9.12 -1.33
N ILE A 93 -3.31 7.87 -1.39
CA ILE A 93 -4.24 7.26 -0.45
C ILE A 93 -3.51 6.16 0.30
N GLY A 94 -3.21 6.38 1.57
CA GLY A 94 -2.51 5.42 2.42
C GLY A 94 -3.42 4.81 3.48
N HIS A 95 -3.38 3.49 3.64
CA HIS A 95 -4.14 2.77 4.66
C HIS A 95 -3.22 2.23 5.75
N SER A 96 -3.56 2.45 7.03
CA SER A 96 -2.82 1.91 8.18
C SER A 96 -1.33 2.28 8.09
N TRP A 97 -0.40 1.29 8.05
CA TRP A 97 1.02 1.50 7.80
C TRP A 97 1.29 2.38 6.55
N GLY A 98 0.59 2.10 5.45
CA GLY A 98 0.67 2.91 4.23
C GLY A 98 0.20 4.35 4.44
N GLY A 99 -0.65 4.62 5.42
CA GLY A 99 -1.04 5.97 5.82
C GLY A 99 0.11 6.75 6.45
N LEU A 100 0.99 6.08 7.22
CA LEU A 100 2.22 6.70 7.74
C LEU A 100 3.23 6.98 6.62
N VAL A 101 3.35 6.05 5.66
CA VAL A 101 4.16 6.25 4.45
C VAL A 101 3.64 7.43 3.65
N ALA A 102 2.33 7.54 3.46
CA ALA A 102 1.70 8.66 2.75
C ALA A 102 1.95 10.02 3.43
N LEU A 103 1.92 10.07 4.78
CA LEU A 103 2.25 11.29 5.55
C LEU A 103 3.72 11.69 5.39
N ASP A 104 4.63 10.74 5.48
CA ASP A 104 6.06 10.99 5.30
C ASP A 104 6.34 11.41 3.85
N LEU A 105 5.68 10.77 2.88
CA LEU A 105 5.76 11.11 1.46
C LEU A 105 5.30 12.56 1.20
N ALA A 106 4.25 13.03 1.88
CA ALA A 106 3.77 14.41 1.74
C ALA A 106 4.79 15.46 2.20
N SER A 107 5.77 15.09 3.03
CA SER A 107 6.85 15.98 3.43
C SER A 107 8.06 15.99 2.47
N GLU A 108 8.19 14.95 1.65
CA GLU A 108 9.35 14.71 0.79
C GLU A 108 9.07 14.89 -0.70
N PHE A 109 7.80 14.80 -1.08
CA PHE A 109 7.36 14.82 -2.47
C PHE A 109 6.12 15.70 -2.63
N GLU A 110 6.05 16.51 -3.68
CA GLU A 110 4.91 17.39 -3.92
C GLU A 110 3.69 16.55 -4.34
N ASN A 111 2.66 16.53 -3.48
CA ASN A 111 1.39 15.83 -3.70
C ASN A 111 0.26 16.82 -3.95
N GLU A 112 -0.68 16.49 -4.82
CA GLU A 112 -1.95 17.23 -4.96
C GLU A 112 -2.81 17.07 -3.70
N MET A 113 -2.88 15.85 -3.17
CA MET A 113 -3.63 15.51 -1.96
C MET A 113 -3.06 14.27 -1.29
N THR A 114 -3.13 14.23 0.04
CA THR A 114 -2.81 13.04 0.82
C THR A 114 -4.01 12.64 1.67
N ILE A 115 -4.48 11.41 1.51
CA ILE A 115 -5.60 10.83 2.25
C ILE A 115 -5.06 9.69 3.10
N CYS A 116 -5.22 9.82 4.42
CA CYS A 116 -4.81 8.79 5.37
C CYS A 116 -6.03 8.08 5.95
N MET A 117 -6.07 6.77 5.81
CA MET A 117 -7.18 5.95 6.30
C MET A 117 -6.73 5.03 7.43
N ASN A 118 -7.54 4.96 8.49
CA ASN A 118 -7.32 4.04 9.61
C ASN A 118 -5.94 4.20 10.27
N ILE A 119 -5.53 5.44 10.49
CA ILE A 119 -4.31 5.77 11.23
C ILE A 119 -4.65 6.55 12.51
N ALA A 120 -3.73 6.53 13.45
CA ALA A 120 -3.74 7.38 14.65
C ALA A 120 -2.35 7.98 14.85
N TYR A 121 -2.27 9.08 15.59
CA TYR A 121 -0.99 9.64 16.01
C TYR A 121 -1.00 9.90 17.52
N PRO A 122 -0.06 9.33 18.28
CA PRO A 122 0.97 8.39 17.85
C PRO A 122 0.37 7.05 17.39
N PHE A 123 1.04 6.38 16.43
CA PHE A 123 0.62 5.08 15.92
C PHE A 123 1.17 3.98 16.84
N LEU A 124 0.39 3.65 17.87
CA LEU A 124 0.77 2.63 18.84
C LEU A 124 0.23 1.26 18.40
N VAL A 125 1.13 0.31 18.27
CA VAL A 125 0.79 -1.11 18.02
C VAL A 125 0.80 -1.85 19.35
N GLY A 126 -0.28 -2.57 19.67
CA GLY A 126 -0.38 -3.30 20.92
C GLY A 126 0.66 -4.42 21.02
N ASP A 127 1.25 -4.60 22.19
CA ASP A 127 2.33 -5.57 22.45
C ASP A 127 1.95 -7.00 21.99
N MET A 128 0.71 -7.40 22.20
CA MET A 128 0.22 -8.73 21.78
C MET A 128 0.37 -8.96 20.26
N LEU A 129 0.05 -7.93 19.44
CA LEU A 129 0.21 -8.04 17.98
C LEU A 129 1.68 -8.08 17.59
N LEU A 130 2.52 -7.29 18.28
CA LEU A 130 3.97 -7.30 18.05
C LEU A 130 4.58 -8.65 18.41
N ASP A 131 4.15 -9.28 19.50
CA ASP A 131 4.63 -10.60 19.93
C ASP A 131 4.17 -11.70 18.95
N PHE A 132 2.94 -11.63 18.46
CA PHE A 132 2.48 -12.54 17.41
C PHE A 132 3.29 -12.36 16.13
N ALA A 133 3.52 -11.14 15.70
CA ALA A 133 4.28 -10.85 14.49
C ALA A 133 5.73 -11.37 14.55
N LYS A 134 6.34 -11.39 15.75
CA LYS A 134 7.70 -11.93 15.97
C LYS A 134 7.73 -13.45 16.07
N GLY A 135 6.71 -14.06 16.64
CA GLY A 135 6.73 -15.48 17.00
C GLY A 135 5.89 -16.38 16.08
N ASN A 136 4.77 -15.91 15.62
CA ASN A 136 3.83 -16.67 14.78
C ASN A 136 2.99 -15.74 13.92
N LEU A 137 3.37 -15.60 12.67
CA LEU A 137 2.74 -14.71 11.72
C LEU A 137 1.26 -15.04 11.48
N ASP A 138 0.87 -16.32 11.46
CA ASP A 138 -0.52 -16.71 11.27
C ASP A 138 -1.40 -16.18 12.42
N GLN A 139 -0.90 -16.21 13.65
CA GLN A 139 -1.60 -15.64 14.80
C GLN A 139 -1.74 -14.11 14.68
N ALA A 140 -0.72 -13.41 14.15
CA ALA A 140 -0.81 -11.98 13.88
C ALA A 140 -1.89 -11.67 12.83
N VAL A 141 -1.94 -12.47 11.76
CA VAL A 141 -2.98 -12.36 10.73
C VAL A 141 -4.37 -12.63 11.30
N GLU A 142 -4.56 -13.72 12.05
CA GLU A 142 -5.83 -14.03 12.71
C GLU A 142 -6.27 -12.93 13.66
N PHE A 143 -5.34 -12.37 14.43
CA PHE A 143 -5.61 -11.25 15.33
C PHE A 143 -6.12 -10.02 14.56
N LEU A 144 -5.42 -9.64 13.48
CA LEU A 144 -5.83 -8.52 12.63
C LEU A 144 -7.19 -8.77 11.98
N MET A 145 -7.44 -9.98 11.50
CA MET A 145 -8.73 -10.36 10.93
C MET A 145 -9.86 -10.28 11.95
N LYS A 146 -9.61 -10.64 13.19
CA LYS A 146 -10.62 -10.66 14.25
C LYS A 146 -10.93 -9.28 14.82
N TYR A 147 -9.92 -8.43 15.00
CA TYR A 147 -10.04 -7.17 15.73
C TYR A 147 -9.85 -5.93 14.86
N GLY A 148 -9.18 -6.05 13.73
CA GLY A 148 -8.92 -4.94 12.80
C GLY A 148 -10.08 -4.65 11.84
N ILE A 149 -11.07 -5.55 11.75
CA ILE A 149 -12.19 -5.40 10.82
C ILE A 149 -13.50 -5.43 11.61
N TYR A 150 -14.24 -4.31 11.57
CA TYR A 150 -15.49 -4.17 12.34
C TYR A 150 -16.60 -5.14 11.91
N LYS A 151 -16.79 -5.32 10.58
CA LYS A 151 -17.73 -6.29 10.01
C LYS A 151 -17.17 -6.84 8.71
N PHE A 152 -17.05 -8.16 8.61
CA PHE A 152 -16.83 -8.78 7.31
C PHE A 152 -18.10 -8.67 6.47
N PRO A 153 -18.02 -8.17 5.23
CA PRO A 153 -19.10 -8.33 4.28
C PRO A 153 -19.43 -9.83 4.16
N LYS A 154 -20.71 -10.18 4.08
CA LYS A 154 -21.17 -11.58 4.02
C LYS A 154 -20.75 -12.32 2.74
N THR A 155 -20.08 -11.64 1.80
CA THR A 155 -19.63 -12.15 0.51
C THR A 155 -18.11 -12.12 0.38
N GLU A 156 -17.55 -13.05 -0.34
CA GLU A 156 -16.19 -13.38 -0.83
C GLU A 156 -14.99 -12.42 -0.65
N ILE A 157 -15.15 -11.28 0.01
CA ILE A 157 -14.09 -10.27 0.24
C ILE A 157 -13.05 -10.76 1.26
N LYS A 158 -13.24 -11.92 1.91
CA LYS A 158 -12.37 -12.43 2.99
C LYS A 158 -10.89 -12.57 2.62
N THR A 159 -10.54 -12.49 1.34
CA THR A 159 -9.16 -12.61 0.87
C THR A 159 -8.72 -11.51 -0.09
N LYS A 160 -9.63 -10.62 -0.49
CA LYS A 160 -9.27 -9.49 -1.34
C LYS A 160 -8.66 -8.39 -0.46
N GLY A 161 -7.40 -8.14 -0.58
CA GLY A 161 -6.69 -7.10 0.18
C GLY A 161 -5.65 -7.61 1.18
N PHE A 162 -5.75 -8.86 1.63
CA PHE A 162 -4.66 -9.50 2.36
C PHE A 162 -3.85 -10.32 1.36
N GLY A 163 -2.66 -9.84 1.02
CA GLY A 163 -1.70 -10.59 0.24
C GLY A 163 -1.31 -11.87 0.97
N THR A 164 -1.11 -12.94 0.24
CA THR A 164 -0.29 -14.04 0.76
C THR A 164 1.09 -13.44 0.98
N MET A 165 1.52 -13.34 2.23
CA MET A 165 2.92 -13.03 2.52
C MET A 165 3.74 -14.09 1.81
N GLY A 166 4.53 -13.65 0.82
CA GLY A 166 5.36 -14.55 0.07
C GLY A 166 6.29 -15.29 1.01
N SER A 167 6.16 -16.62 1.03
CA SER A 167 7.23 -17.49 1.49
C SER A 167 8.37 -17.34 0.50
N GLY A 168 9.25 -16.38 0.76
CA GLY A 168 10.56 -16.27 0.13
C GLY A 168 11.60 -16.85 1.03
#